data_a705733f8041e3a148421da67d006a25
#
_entry.id   a705733f8041e3a148421da67d006a25
#
_cell.length_a   1.000
_cell.length_b   1.000
_cell.length_c   1.000
_cell.angle_alpha   90.00
_cell.angle_beta   90.00
_cell.angle_gamma   90.00
#
_symmetry.space_group_name_H-M   'P 1'
#
loop_
_entity.id
_entity.type
_entity.pdbx_description
1 polymer ?
#
loop_
_entity_poly.entity_id
_entity_poly.type
_entity_poly.pdbx_seq_one_letter_code
_entity_poly.pdbx_strand_id
1 'polypeptide(L)'
;MLRQVLALRGALTPATRAQYAAVVGGNILSREDAWQRSVEFLFERLAVRWEIAGTEPITRQKELLARFRFASVEERRWIRETLRAHLAEHFPDMEAP
;
A
#
# COMPACT_ATOMS: atom_id res chain seq x y z
N MET A 1 1.07 -2.35 -20.65
CA MET A 1 0.92 -2.79 -19.25
C MET A 1 -0.36 -3.59 -19.09
N LEU A 2 -0.32 -4.69 -18.36
CA LEU A 2 -1.52 -5.44 -18.05
C LEU A 2 -2.43 -4.62 -17.15
N ARG A 3 -3.74 -4.74 -17.39
CA ARG A 3 -4.72 -4.02 -16.58
C ARG A 3 -4.73 -4.57 -15.15
N GLN A 4 -4.68 -3.68 -14.16
CA GLN A 4 -4.72 -4.04 -12.76
C GLN A 4 -5.72 -3.17 -12.02
N VAL A 5 -6.39 -3.76 -11.04
CA VAL A 5 -7.31 -3.06 -10.14
C VAL A 5 -6.99 -3.47 -8.71
N LEU A 6 -6.78 -2.48 -7.86
CA LEU A 6 -6.51 -2.70 -6.44
C LEU A 6 -7.63 -2.07 -5.62
N ALA A 7 -8.36 -2.91 -4.89
CA ALA A 7 -9.41 -2.45 -3.99
C ALA A 7 -8.82 -2.20 -2.61
N LEU A 8 -9.07 -1.02 -2.05
CA LEU A 8 -8.51 -0.56 -0.79
C LEU A 8 -9.62 -0.19 0.21
N ARG A 9 -9.36 -0.44 1.49
CA ARG A 9 -10.30 -0.05 2.55
C ARG A 9 -10.39 1.46 2.66
N GLY A 10 -11.60 1.97 2.92
CA GLY A 10 -11.85 3.40 3.13
C GLY A 10 -11.73 3.85 4.58
N ALA A 11 -11.35 2.96 5.51
CA ALA A 11 -11.24 3.28 6.92
C ALA A 11 -10.07 2.56 7.58
N LEU A 12 -9.45 3.22 8.56
CA LEU A 12 -8.38 2.68 9.39
C LEU A 12 -8.68 3.00 10.86
N THR A 13 -8.29 2.10 11.76
CA THR A 13 -8.44 2.36 13.19
C THR A 13 -7.44 3.42 13.65
N PRO A 14 -7.73 4.15 14.75
CA PRO A 14 -6.75 5.09 15.31
C PRO A 14 -5.42 4.43 15.66
N ALA A 15 -5.43 3.18 16.13
CA ALA A 15 -4.21 2.44 16.43
C ALA A 15 -3.37 2.20 15.17
N THR A 16 -3.99 1.82 14.06
CA THR A 16 -3.30 1.62 12.79
C THR A 16 -2.74 2.93 12.25
N ARG A 17 -3.48 4.04 12.38
CA ARG A 17 -2.99 5.36 11.99
C ARG A 17 -1.76 5.76 12.80
N ALA A 18 -1.76 5.50 14.11
CA ALA A 18 -0.61 5.79 14.97
C ALA A 18 0.60 4.93 14.58
N GLN A 19 0.38 3.66 14.25
CA GLN A 19 1.44 2.78 13.78
C GLN A 19 2.05 3.29 12.47
N TYR A 20 1.22 3.77 11.56
CA TYR A 20 1.70 4.35 10.30
C TYR A 20 2.57 5.58 10.56
N ALA A 21 2.13 6.48 11.43
CA ALA A 21 2.89 7.67 11.78
C ALA A 21 4.27 7.29 12.35
N ALA A 22 4.33 6.24 13.16
CA ALA A 22 5.59 5.74 13.70
C ALA A 22 6.51 5.17 12.61
N VAL A 23 5.95 4.51 11.59
CA VAL A 23 6.73 3.99 10.46
C VAL A 23 7.32 5.16 9.66
N VAL A 24 6.53 6.18 9.37
CA VAL A 24 6.97 7.36 8.60
C VAL A 24 8.00 8.17 9.37
N GLY A 25 7.76 8.38 10.66
CA GLY A 25 8.62 9.21 11.51
C GLY A 25 9.74 8.43 12.21
N GLY A 26 9.88 7.13 11.95
CA GLY A 26 10.86 6.30 12.61
C GLY A 26 12.30 6.64 12.26
N ASN A 27 13.22 6.07 13.04
CA ASN A 27 14.67 6.25 12.81
C ASN A 27 15.09 5.40 11.61
N ILE A 28 15.31 6.05 10.49
CA ILE A 28 15.56 5.42 9.21
C ILE A 28 16.83 5.95 8.57
N LEU A 29 17.49 5.09 7.79
CA LEU A 29 18.73 5.42 7.13
C LEU A 29 18.55 6.39 5.98
N SER A 30 17.37 6.36 5.32
CA SER A 30 17.08 7.25 4.21
C SER A 30 15.58 7.51 4.10
N ARG A 31 15.24 8.62 3.44
CA ARG A 31 13.85 8.97 3.17
C ARG A 31 13.18 7.94 2.26
N GLU A 32 13.90 7.43 1.27
CA GLU A 32 13.37 6.43 0.36
C GLU A 32 13.06 5.12 1.08
N ASP A 33 13.91 4.71 2.02
CA ASP A 33 13.67 3.52 2.83
C ASP A 33 12.38 3.67 3.65
N ALA A 34 12.17 4.85 4.24
CA ALA A 34 10.94 5.16 4.97
C ALA A 34 9.71 5.03 4.09
N TRP A 35 9.78 5.56 2.88
CA TRP A 35 8.65 5.51 1.96
C TRP A 35 8.36 4.11 1.49
N GLN A 36 9.37 3.28 1.25
CA GLN A 36 9.18 1.88 0.89
C GLN A 36 8.48 1.11 2.01
N ARG A 37 8.89 1.32 3.24
CA ARG A 37 8.25 0.69 4.41
C ARG A 37 6.81 1.18 4.59
N SER A 38 6.57 2.46 4.34
CA SER A 38 5.24 3.04 4.41
C SER A 38 4.31 2.44 3.35
N VAL A 39 4.79 2.26 2.13
CA VAL A 39 4.02 1.63 1.05
C VAL A 39 3.64 0.20 1.44
N GLU A 40 4.59 -0.59 1.93
CA GLU A 40 4.31 -1.96 2.34
C GLU A 40 3.31 -2.01 3.50
N PHE A 41 3.47 -1.12 4.48
CA PHE A 41 2.55 -1.02 5.62
C PHE A 41 1.12 -0.72 5.15
N LEU A 42 0.97 0.29 4.31
CA LEU A 42 -0.35 0.69 3.80
C LEU A 42 -0.97 -0.41 2.95
N PHE A 43 -0.19 -1.05 2.10
CA PHE A 43 -0.68 -2.15 1.29
C PHE A 43 -1.21 -3.28 2.18
N GLU A 44 -0.44 -3.68 3.18
CA GLU A 44 -0.84 -4.74 4.11
C GLU A 44 -2.15 -4.41 4.83
N ARG A 45 -2.35 -3.15 5.23
CA ARG A 45 -3.50 -2.74 6.03
C ARG A 45 -4.73 -2.36 5.19
N LEU A 46 -4.53 -1.89 3.98
CA LEU A 46 -5.63 -1.37 3.16
C LEU A 46 -6.05 -2.31 2.04
N ALA A 47 -5.15 -3.10 1.46
CA ALA A 47 -5.48 -3.94 0.32
C ALA A 47 -6.43 -5.07 0.71
N VAL A 48 -7.54 -5.20 -0.02
CA VAL A 48 -8.53 -6.26 0.19
C VAL A 48 -8.68 -7.15 -1.02
N ARG A 49 -8.36 -6.65 -2.22
CA ARG A 49 -8.50 -7.41 -3.45
C ARG A 49 -7.58 -6.82 -4.50
N TRP A 50 -6.88 -7.66 -5.22
CA TRP A 50 -6.00 -7.27 -6.32
C TRP A 50 -6.33 -8.09 -7.55
N GLU A 51 -6.80 -7.43 -8.58
CA GLU A 51 -7.12 -8.05 -9.86
C GLU A 51 -6.03 -7.73 -10.86
N ILE A 52 -5.40 -8.75 -11.37
CA ILE A 52 -4.38 -8.65 -12.41
C ILE A 52 -4.92 -9.38 -13.63
N ALA A 53 -4.94 -8.72 -14.79
CA ALA A 53 -5.50 -9.31 -16.01
C ALA A 53 -4.89 -10.67 -16.32
N GLY A 54 -5.74 -11.64 -16.60
CA GLY A 54 -5.30 -13.01 -16.93
C GLY A 54 -5.07 -13.92 -15.74
N THR A 55 -5.30 -13.45 -14.51
CA THR A 55 -5.16 -14.26 -13.31
C THR A 55 -6.39 -14.21 -12.43
N GLU A 56 -6.50 -15.15 -11.49
CA GLU A 56 -7.55 -15.11 -10.48
C GLU A 56 -7.33 -13.93 -9.54
N PRO A 57 -8.40 -13.24 -9.11
CA PRO A 57 -8.26 -12.17 -8.12
C PRO A 57 -7.65 -12.68 -6.82
N ILE A 58 -6.77 -11.88 -6.24
CA ILE A 58 -6.10 -12.19 -4.98
C ILE A 58 -6.87 -11.48 -3.87
N THR A 59 -7.35 -12.25 -2.88
CA THR A 59 -8.18 -11.70 -1.79
C THR A 59 -7.65 -12.06 -0.40
N ARG A 60 -6.76 -13.03 -0.27
CA ARG A 60 -6.21 -13.43 1.01
C ARG A 60 -5.03 -12.53 1.37
N GLN A 61 -5.01 -12.03 2.60
CA GLN A 61 -3.98 -11.08 3.04
C GLN A 61 -2.56 -11.60 2.84
N LYS A 62 -2.30 -12.84 3.18
CA LYS A 62 -0.97 -13.43 3.00
C LYS A 62 -0.56 -13.50 1.54
N GLU A 63 -1.51 -13.84 0.67
CA GLU A 63 -1.25 -13.91 -0.77
C GLU A 63 -1.05 -12.53 -1.38
N LEU A 64 -1.83 -11.54 -0.93
CA LEU A 64 -1.67 -10.16 -1.35
C LEU A 64 -0.27 -9.65 -1.01
N LEU A 65 0.17 -9.85 0.22
CA LEU A 65 1.47 -9.38 0.67
C LEU A 65 2.61 -10.12 -0.05
N ALA A 66 2.47 -11.44 -0.23
CA ALA A 66 3.46 -12.22 -0.98
C ALA A 66 3.59 -11.73 -2.42
N ARG A 67 2.46 -11.48 -3.08
CA ARG A 67 2.47 -10.97 -4.46
C ARG A 67 3.05 -9.56 -4.54
N PHE A 68 2.78 -8.71 -3.55
CA PHE A 68 3.38 -7.39 -3.45
C PHE A 68 4.92 -7.48 -3.39
N ARG A 69 5.44 -8.41 -2.60
CA ARG A 69 6.88 -8.59 -2.45
C ARG A 69 7.55 -9.10 -3.74
N PHE A 70 6.79 -9.76 -4.61
CA PHE A 70 7.26 -10.18 -5.92
C PHE A 70 6.94 -9.17 -7.03
N ALA A 71 6.38 -8.02 -6.68
CA ALA A 71 6.00 -7.02 -7.67
C ALA A 71 7.21 -6.44 -8.37
N SER A 72 7.05 -6.17 -9.66
CA SER A 72 8.07 -5.47 -10.45
C SER A 72 8.19 -4.01 -9.97
N VAL A 73 9.25 -3.33 -10.42
CA VAL A 73 9.44 -1.90 -10.12
C VAL A 73 8.26 -1.09 -10.64
N GLU A 74 7.76 -1.41 -11.82
CA GLU A 74 6.60 -0.71 -12.41
C GLU A 74 5.34 -0.95 -11.60
N GLU A 75 5.10 -2.19 -11.17
CA GLU A 75 3.95 -2.52 -10.34
C GLU A 75 4.01 -1.81 -8.99
N ARG A 76 5.18 -1.75 -8.38
CA ARG A 76 5.38 -1.06 -7.09
C ARG A 76 5.14 0.44 -7.23
N ARG A 77 5.57 1.03 -8.34
CA ARG A 77 5.30 2.44 -8.63
C ARG A 77 3.81 2.69 -8.76
N TRP A 78 3.12 1.85 -9.50
CA TRP A 78 1.67 1.94 -9.66
C TRP A 78 0.94 1.80 -8.32
N ILE A 79 1.36 0.85 -7.47
CA ILE A 79 0.78 0.65 -6.14
C ILE A 79 0.99 1.90 -5.29
N ARG A 80 2.20 2.46 -5.28
CA ARG A 80 2.51 3.68 -4.53
C ARG A 80 1.63 4.85 -4.97
N GLU A 81 1.47 5.04 -6.26
CA GLU A 81 0.61 6.09 -6.80
C GLU A 81 -0.85 5.86 -6.46
N THR A 82 -1.30 4.62 -6.52
CA THR A 82 -2.66 4.24 -6.16
C THR A 82 -2.94 4.51 -4.68
N LEU A 83 -2.02 4.13 -3.80
CA LEU A 83 -2.12 4.41 -2.37
C LEU A 83 -2.10 5.91 -2.09
N ARG A 84 -1.25 6.65 -2.76
CA ARG A 84 -1.17 8.12 -2.60
C ARG A 84 -2.50 8.78 -2.93
N ALA A 85 -3.09 8.41 -4.06
CA ALA A 85 -4.39 8.93 -4.48
C ALA A 85 -5.49 8.55 -3.48
N HIS A 86 -5.45 7.32 -2.98
CA HIS A 86 -6.42 6.83 -2.01
C HIS A 86 -6.32 7.60 -0.68
N LEU A 87 -5.11 7.85 -0.19
CA LEU A 87 -4.92 8.65 1.03
C LEU A 87 -5.41 10.08 0.84
N ALA A 88 -5.15 10.68 -0.30
CA ALA A 88 -5.62 12.04 -0.58
C ALA A 88 -7.14 12.14 -0.51
N GLU A 89 -7.85 11.10 -0.94
CA GLU A 89 -9.30 11.06 -0.94
C GLU A 89 -9.90 10.69 0.41
N HIS A 90 -9.36 9.68 1.07
CA HIS A 90 -9.98 9.08 2.27
C HIS A 90 -9.27 9.44 3.58
N PHE A 91 -7.99 9.77 3.54
CA PHE A 91 -7.18 10.05 4.72
C PHE A 91 -6.27 11.27 4.46
N PRO A 92 -6.85 12.45 4.18
CA PRO A 92 -6.04 13.60 3.75
C PRO A 92 -5.08 14.14 4.82
N ASP A 93 -5.28 13.77 6.07
CA ASP A 93 -4.41 14.15 7.19
C ASP A 93 -3.22 13.20 7.39
N MET A 94 -3.16 12.09 6.64
CA MET A 94 -2.03 11.16 6.69
C MET A 94 -1.00 11.51 5.62
N GLU A 95 0.29 11.42 5.98
CA GLU A 95 1.35 11.62 4.99
C GLU A 95 1.32 10.52 3.92
N ALA A 96 1.33 10.92 2.65
CA ALA A 96 1.37 9.97 1.54
C ALA A 96 2.81 9.60 1.18
N PRO A 97 3.06 8.29 0.89
CA PRO A 97 4.39 7.85 0.46
C PRO A 97 4.80 8.36 -0.91
#